data_a87e9e97144c650e388b8fcb7d2919f4
#
_entry.id   a87e9e97144c650e388b8fcb7d2919f4
#
_cell.length_a   1.000
_cell.length_b   1.000
_cell.length_c   1.000
_cell.angle_alpha   90.00
_cell.angle_beta   90.00
_cell.angle_gamma   90.00
#
_symmetry.space_group_name_H-M   'P 1'
#
loop_
_entity.id
_entity.type
_entity.pdbx_description
1 polymer ?
#
loop_
_entity_poly.entity_id
_entity_poly.type
_entity_poly.pdbx_seq_one_letter_code
_entity_poly.pdbx_strand_id
1 'polypeptide(L)'
;MVVQTELPHMKVRSNSLDVVGNVMAVAYQVVEPGMKPAGFELFDISVPEEPRLLSHFDCSGPHSRGVHALWFVDGKTVHMASGAPDFEPHNQRDDQFYRIIDVSDLTRPVEAGRWWMPGTRKGDTVPQPPRLPPRFDTGFRAHNTNVFPQRPDRAFVGYIDGGAVVLDISDPADIKVVSKWNHSPPFNGFTHTVLPLFDRGLWIVTDECVQDDGADWPKLVWVVDARSEANPLPISTFPMPPPEQFKRRGGRFGAHNLHENLPLPVSFQSDTLMIGTFFNGGVRVYDTTDPYRVEEVAYYVPGAPKLSPAGAIQLNDVYVDDRRIVYTVDRFAGGLYILEMTV
;
A
#
# COMPACT_ATOMS: atom_id res chain seq x y z
N MET A 1 -7.60 16.65 -19.85
CA MET A 1 -6.87 15.39 -19.56
C MET A 1 -5.45 15.57 -20.06
N VAL A 2 -4.48 15.41 -19.20
CA VAL A 2 -3.06 15.47 -19.55
C VAL A 2 -2.56 14.04 -19.68
N VAL A 3 -1.93 13.69 -20.81
CA VAL A 3 -1.26 12.39 -20.98
C VAL A 3 0.23 12.64 -20.81
N GLN A 4 0.79 12.08 -19.76
CA GLN A 4 2.18 12.35 -19.37
C GLN A 4 3.16 11.35 -19.99
N THR A 5 2.80 10.07 -20.02
CA THR A 5 3.66 8.98 -20.50
C THR A 5 2.86 8.00 -21.34
N GLU A 6 3.44 7.54 -22.44
CA GLU A 6 2.95 6.35 -23.14
C GLU A 6 3.69 5.13 -22.59
N LEU A 7 3.00 4.35 -21.74
CA LEU A 7 3.54 3.10 -21.21
C LEU A 7 3.25 1.94 -22.15
N PRO A 8 4.15 0.93 -22.26
CA PRO A 8 3.87 -0.29 -23.01
C PRO A 8 2.58 -0.94 -22.50
N HIS A 9 1.57 -1.03 -23.35
CA HIS A 9 0.25 -1.51 -23.00
C HIS A 9 0.29 -2.89 -22.34
N MET A 10 -0.40 -3.04 -21.20
CA MET A 10 -0.49 -4.27 -20.38
C MET A 10 0.85 -4.81 -19.84
N LYS A 11 1.94 -4.07 -19.98
CA LYS A 11 3.28 -4.51 -19.52
C LYS A 11 3.82 -3.67 -18.37
N VAL A 12 3.43 -2.41 -18.32
CA VAL A 12 3.82 -1.46 -17.27
C VAL A 12 2.59 -0.77 -16.73
N ARG A 13 2.55 -0.53 -15.44
CA ARG A 13 1.51 0.27 -14.78
C ARG A 13 2.14 1.34 -13.89
N SER A 14 1.55 2.53 -13.85
CA SER A 14 1.77 3.47 -12.76
C SER A 14 0.98 2.93 -11.56
N ASN A 15 1.67 2.52 -10.49
CA ASN A 15 1.04 1.77 -9.42
C ASN A 15 0.81 2.58 -8.14
N SER A 16 1.54 3.68 -7.98
CA SER A 16 1.43 4.57 -6.83
C SER A 16 1.84 5.98 -7.25
N LEU A 17 1.25 6.99 -6.62
CA LEU A 17 1.50 8.40 -6.93
C LEU A 17 1.30 9.24 -5.67
N ASP A 18 2.27 10.12 -5.37
CA ASP A 18 2.16 11.14 -4.32
C ASP A 18 2.55 12.51 -4.85
N VAL A 19 1.96 13.55 -4.24
CA VAL A 19 2.23 14.96 -4.58
C VAL A 19 2.56 15.75 -3.33
N VAL A 20 3.71 16.43 -3.34
CA VAL A 20 4.13 17.36 -2.29
C VAL A 20 4.50 18.72 -2.91
N GLY A 21 3.72 19.74 -2.58
CA GLY A 21 3.87 21.05 -3.22
C GLY A 21 3.71 20.94 -4.74
N ASN A 22 4.74 21.30 -5.48
CA ASN A 22 4.76 21.23 -6.94
C ASN A 22 5.54 20.01 -7.48
N VAL A 23 5.82 19.03 -6.65
CA VAL A 23 6.53 17.81 -7.05
C VAL A 23 5.58 16.62 -6.99
N MET A 24 5.49 15.89 -8.10
CA MET A 24 4.75 14.63 -8.21
C MET A 24 5.75 13.48 -8.36
N ALA A 25 5.63 12.47 -7.50
CA ALA A 25 6.36 11.20 -7.62
C ALA A 25 5.43 10.13 -8.20
N VAL A 26 5.87 9.41 -9.23
CA VAL A 26 5.07 8.36 -9.90
C VAL A 26 5.87 7.06 -9.95
N ALA A 27 5.31 6.00 -9.38
CA ALA A 27 5.90 4.66 -9.38
C ALA A 27 5.52 3.87 -10.63
N TYR A 28 6.48 3.13 -11.18
CA TYR A 28 6.27 2.21 -12.31
C TYR A 28 6.60 0.78 -11.90
N GLN A 29 5.63 -0.10 -12.08
CA GLN A 29 5.79 -1.53 -11.89
C GLN A 29 5.54 -2.27 -13.21
N VAL A 30 6.45 -3.19 -13.54
CA VAL A 30 6.35 -4.05 -14.71
C VAL A 30 5.74 -5.41 -14.36
N VAL A 31 5.15 -6.09 -15.35
CA VAL A 31 4.52 -7.40 -15.14
C VAL A 31 5.54 -8.52 -14.99
N GLU A 32 6.69 -8.41 -15.66
CA GLU A 32 7.77 -9.39 -15.62
C GLU A 32 9.09 -8.73 -15.22
N PRO A 33 9.92 -9.40 -14.40
CA PRO A 33 11.25 -8.89 -14.05
C PRO A 33 12.09 -8.57 -15.29
N GLY A 34 12.92 -7.53 -15.18
CA GLY A 34 13.82 -7.10 -16.25
C GLY A 34 13.22 -6.18 -17.31
N MET A 35 11.90 -5.98 -17.32
CA MET A 35 11.25 -5.03 -18.23
C MET A 35 11.47 -3.57 -17.77
N LYS A 36 11.23 -2.63 -18.69
CA LYS A 36 11.33 -1.17 -18.49
C LYS A 36 10.09 -0.44 -19.05
N PRO A 37 9.76 0.76 -18.49
CA PRO A 37 10.37 1.40 -17.32
C PRO A 37 10.00 0.69 -16.02
N ALA A 38 10.94 0.66 -15.07
CA ALA A 38 10.77 0.06 -13.74
C ALA A 38 11.50 0.93 -12.72
N GLY A 39 10.77 1.59 -11.82
CA GLY A 39 11.35 2.56 -10.89
C GLY A 39 10.33 3.62 -10.52
N PHE A 40 10.79 4.85 -10.30
CA PHE A 40 9.89 5.99 -10.16
C PHE A 40 10.44 7.23 -10.88
N GLU A 41 9.55 8.15 -11.17
CA GLU A 41 9.87 9.44 -11.77
C GLU A 41 9.39 10.58 -10.88
N LEU A 42 10.16 11.68 -10.87
CA LEU A 42 9.77 12.93 -10.27
C LEU A 42 9.42 13.94 -11.36
N PHE A 43 8.29 14.62 -11.19
CA PHE A 43 7.82 15.65 -12.10
C PHE A 43 7.64 16.97 -11.36
N ASP A 44 8.02 18.07 -12.02
CA ASP A 44 7.57 19.41 -11.67
C ASP A 44 6.18 19.63 -12.25
N ILE A 45 5.22 19.89 -11.38
CA ILE A 45 3.82 20.18 -11.70
C ILE A 45 3.42 21.61 -11.31
N SER A 46 4.39 22.55 -11.26
CA SER A 46 4.11 23.98 -11.05
C SER A 46 3.11 24.53 -12.09
N VAL A 47 3.12 23.96 -13.29
CA VAL A 47 2.09 24.11 -14.31
C VAL A 47 1.44 22.73 -14.52
N PRO A 48 0.30 22.42 -13.87
CA PRO A 48 -0.27 21.07 -13.87
C PRO A 48 -0.65 20.54 -15.26
N GLU A 49 -0.92 21.44 -16.22
CA GLU A 49 -1.22 21.12 -17.60
C GLU A 49 0.02 20.70 -18.41
N GLU A 50 1.22 21.06 -17.93
CA GLU A 50 2.52 20.83 -18.58
C GLU A 50 3.52 20.21 -17.61
N PRO A 51 3.27 19.01 -17.04
CA PRO A 51 4.19 18.35 -16.11
C PRO A 51 5.56 18.12 -16.75
N ARG A 52 6.62 18.49 -16.07
CA ARG A 52 7.99 18.40 -16.56
C ARG A 52 8.78 17.33 -15.79
N LEU A 53 9.32 16.36 -16.50
CA LEU A 53 10.19 15.34 -15.89
C LEU A 53 11.45 15.99 -15.30
N LEU A 54 11.71 15.71 -14.03
CA LEU A 54 12.90 16.13 -13.30
C LEU A 54 13.96 15.02 -13.25
N SER A 55 13.56 13.81 -12.93
CA SER A 55 14.46 12.66 -12.83
C SER A 55 13.73 11.34 -12.94
N HIS A 56 14.47 10.28 -13.26
CA HIS A 56 14.05 8.88 -13.19
C HIS A 56 15.02 8.10 -12.29
N PHE A 57 14.49 7.35 -11.33
CA PHE A 57 15.26 6.40 -10.52
C PHE A 57 14.98 4.98 -10.99
N ASP A 58 15.97 4.36 -11.65
CA ASP A 58 15.84 3.01 -12.22
C ASP A 58 15.95 1.92 -11.15
N CYS A 59 14.92 1.11 -11.04
CA CYS A 59 14.89 -0.10 -10.20
C CYS A 59 14.91 -1.39 -11.02
N SER A 60 15.09 -1.31 -12.35
CA SER A 60 15.08 -2.50 -13.21
C SER A 60 16.23 -3.46 -12.88
N GLY A 61 15.98 -4.75 -13.08
CA GLY A 61 16.98 -5.79 -12.86
C GLY A 61 16.40 -7.16 -13.15
N PRO A 62 17.23 -8.20 -13.26
CA PRO A 62 16.80 -9.53 -13.71
C PRO A 62 15.73 -10.17 -12.81
N HIS A 63 15.63 -9.71 -11.56
CA HIS A 63 14.65 -10.20 -10.57
C HIS A 63 13.69 -9.10 -10.11
N SER A 64 13.86 -7.86 -10.58
CA SER A 64 13.07 -6.71 -10.15
C SER A 64 11.90 -6.42 -11.09
N ARG A 65 10.73 -6.18 -10.51
CA ARG A 65 9.54 -5.66 -11.20
C ARG A 65 9.36 -4.15 -11.01
N GLY A 66 10.35 -3.44 -10.44
CA GLY A 66 10.25 -1.99 -10.19
C GLY A 66 9.56 -1.66 -8.87
N VAL A 67 8.85 -0.53 -8.83
CA VAL A 67 8.23 0.02 -7.62
C VAL A 67 6.76 -0.37 -7.55
N HIS A 68 6.36 -1.01 -6.45
CA HIS A 68 4.97 -1.38 -6.20
C HIS A 68 4.20 -0.27 -5.50
N ALA A 69 4.76 0.27 -4.43
CA ALA A 69 4.20 1.39 -3.70
C ALA A 69 5.32 2.37 -3.33
N LEU A 70 5.00 3.65 -3.30
CA LEU A 70 5.86 4.70 -2.78
C LEU A 70 5.10 5.55 -1.76
N TRP A 71 5.85 6.19 -0.87
CA TRP A 71 5.37 7.15 0.11
C TRP A 71 6.31 8.36 0.09
N PHE A 72 5.78 9.49 -0.37
CA PHE A 72 6.51 10.73 -0.56
C PHE A 72 5.70 11.88 0.03
N VAL A 73 6.05 12.31 1.26
CA VAL A 73 5.24 13.27 2.02
C VAL A 73 6.04 14.44 2.58
N ASP A 74 7.37 14.34 2.64
CA ASP A 74 8.25 15.37 3.17
C ASP A 74 8.94 16.22 2.08
N GLY A 75 8.79 15.85 0.82
CA GLY A 75 9.43 16.51 -0.33
C GLY A 75 10.92 16.20 -0.47
N LYS A 76 11.49 15.30 0.35
CA LYS A 76 12.92 15.00 0.39
C LYS A 76 13.24 13.52 0.35
N THR A 77 12.30 12.66 0.74
CA THR A 77 12.53 11.24 0.91
C THR A 77 11.40 10.43 0.28
N VAL A 78 11.75 9.50 -0.60
CA VAL A 78 10.81 8.49 -1.10
C VAL A 78 11.07 7.19 -0.34
N HIS A 79 10.07 6.75 0.43
CA HIS A 79 10.02 5.42 1.03
C HIS A 79 9.26 4.50 0.10
N MET A 80 9.83 3.37 -0.29
CA MET A 80 9.18 2.54 -1.32
C MET A 80 9.35 1.04 -1.10
N ALA A 81 8.38 0.29 -1.61
CA ALA A 81 8.46 -1.15 -1.81
C ALA A 81 8.88 -1.43 -3.25
N SER A 82 10.09 -1.91 -3.45
CA SER A 82 10.61 -2.17 -4.79
C SER A 82 11.65 -3.30 -4.83
N GLY A 83 11.92 -3.81 -6.01
CA GLY A 83 13.14 -4.55 -6.29
C GLY A 83 14.34 -3.64 -6.51
N ALA A 84 15.50 -4.24 -6.75
CA ALA A 84 16.73 -3.55 -7.15
C ALA A 84 17.55 -4.42 -8.11
N PRO A 85 18.43 -3.81 -8.94
CA PRO A 85 19.23 -4.56 -9.92
C PRO A 85 20.21 -5.56 -9.28
N ASP A 86 20.64 -5.29 -8.05
CA ASP A 86 21.59 -6.10 -7.27
C ASP A 86 20.93 -7.02 -6.25
N PHE A 87 19.59 -7.13 -6.25
CA PHE A 87 18.85 -7.99 -5.34
C PHE A 87 18.37 -9.25 -6.06
N GLU A 88 18.94 -10.40 -5.69
CA GLU A 88 18.49 -11.70 -6.16
C GLU A 88 17.78 -12.45 -5.02
N PRO A 89 16.45 -12.63 -5.08
CA PRO A 89 15.73 -13.36 -4.05
C PRO A 89 15.93 -14.87 -4.20
N HIS A 90 15.84 -15.61 -3.08
CA HIS A 90 15.79 -17.07 -3.12
C HIS A 90 14.50 -17.58 -3.78
N ASN A 91 13.39 -16.88 -3.58
CA ASN A 91 12.11 -17.12 -4.22
C ASN A 91 11.69 -15.86 -4.96
N GLN A 92 11.31 -15.98 -6.24
CA GLN A 92 10.91 -14.80 -7.06
C GLN A 92 9.70 -14.03 -6.48
N ARG A 93 8.90 -14.64 -5.60
CA ARG A 93 7.82 -13.94 -4.89
C ARG A 93 8.32 -12.94 -3.86
N ASP A 94 9.58 -13.04 -3.41
CA ASP A 94 10.20 -12.18 -2.40
C ASP A 94 10.97 -11.01 -3.05
N ASP A 95 10.56 -10.56 -4.22
CA ASP A 95 11.27 -9.64 -5.11
C ASP A 95 11.19 -8.15 -4.72
N GLN A 96 10.40 -7.80 -3.71
CA GLN A 96 10.18 -6.43 -3.25
C GLN A 96 10.57 -6.27 -1.79
N PHE A 97 11.25 -5.18 -1.48
CA PHE A 97 11.68 -4.88 -0.13
C PHE A 97 11.62 -3.38 0.15
N TYR A 98 11.79 -2.99 1.40
CA TYR A 98 11.76 -1.60 1.82
C TYR A 98 13.03 -0.86 1.38
N ARG A 99 12.88 0.32 0.77
CA ARG A 99 13.99 1.19 0.36
C ARG A 99 13.72 2.64 0.71
N ILE A 100 14.78 3.37 1.03
CA ILE A 100 14.80 4.80 1.30
C ILE A 100 15.62 5.48 0.21
N ILE A 101 15.01 6.43 -0.51
CA ILE A 101 15.69 7.19 -1.55
C ILE A 101 15.70 8.68 -1.15
N ASP A 102 16.87 9.24 -1.03
CA ASP A 102 17.06 10.68 -0.85
C ASP A 102 16.81 11.38 -2.20
N VAL A 103 15.84 12.29 -2.20
CA VAL A 103 15.46 13.12 -3.33
C VAL A 103 15.57 14.61 -2.98
N SER A 104 16.40 14.97 -1.99
CA SER A 104 16.68 16.37 -1.64
C SER A 104 17.20 17.16 -2.83
N ASP A 105 17.97 16.52 -3.73
CA ASP A 105 18.19 16.98 -5.09
C ASP A 105 17.22 16.20 -6.03
N LEU A 106 16.14 16.88 -6.42
CA LEU A 106 15.09 16.30 -7.26
C LEU A 106 15.58 15.81 -8.64
N THR A 107 16.75 16.26 -9.06
CA THR A 107 17.37 15.86 -10.36
C THR A 107 18.29 14.66 -10.20
N ARG A 108 18.64 14.27 -8.95
CA ARG A 108 19.61 13.22 -8.66
C ARG A 108 19.22 12.37 -7.45
N PRO A 109 18.17 11.54 -7.56
CA PRO A 109 17.79 10.60 -6.52
C PRO A 109 18.93 9.63 -6.16
N VAL A 110 19.15 9.38 -4.85
CA VAL A 110 20.19 8.48 -4.35
C VAL A 110 19.61 7.55 -3.30
N GLU A 111 19.91 6.24 -3.38
CA GLU A 111 19.53 5.31 -2.33
C GLU A 111 20.28 5.59 -1.05
N ALA A 112 19.54 5.84 0.06
CA ALA A 112 20.07 6.10 1.37
C ALA A 112 20.07 4.85 2.26
N GLY A 113 19.13 3.93 2.06
CA GLY A 113 19.04 2.72 2.85
C GLY A 113 18.05 1.70 2.31
N ARG A 114 18.14 0.47 2.83
CA ARG A 114 17.25 -0.64 2.45
C ARG A 114 17.12 -1.68 3.56
N TRP A 115 15.98 -2.34 3.60
CA TRP A 115 15.76 -3.48 4.48
C TRP A 115 14.89 -4.53 3.80
N TRP A 116 15.26 -5.79 3.94
CA TRP A 116 14.48 -6.95 3.48
C TRP A 116 14.33 -7.97 4.61
N MET A 117 13.34 -8.83 4.49
CA MET A 117 13.18 -9.95 5.43
C MET A 117 14.44 -10.82 5.41
N PRO A 118 15.16 -10.94 6.53
CA PRO A 118 16.39 -11.73 6.58
C PRO A 118 16.21 -13.16 6.05
N GLY A 119 17.14 -13.61 5.24
CA GLY A 119 17.12 -14.92 4.61
C GLY A 119 16.38 -15.00 3.27
N THR A 120 15.74 -13.90 2.80
CA THR A 120 15.06 -13.91 1.50
C THR A 120 15.98 -13.60 0.32
N ARG A 121 17.10 -12.92 0.55
CA ARG A 121 18.11 -12.60 -0.47
C ARG A 121 19.16 -13.71 -0.58
N LYS A 122 19.57 -14.04 -1.78
CA LYS A 122 20.75 -14.92 -1.98
C LYS A 122 22.02 -14.26 -1.43
N GLY A 123 22.78 -15.04 -0.69
CA GLY A 123 23.97 -14.57 0.01
C GLY A 123 23.72 -14.10 1.46
N ASP A 124 22.48 -14.08 1.93
CA ASP A 124 22.20 -13.88 3.35
C ASP A 124 22.85 -14.98 4.19
N THR A 125 23.38 -14.61 5.36
CA THR A 125 24.00 -15.55 6.29
C THR A 125 23.03 -16.23 7.24
N VAL A 126 21.79 -15.73 7.27
CA VAL A 126 20.70 -16.30 8.10
C VAL A 126 19.85 -17.26 7.26
N PRO A 127 19.25 -18.28 7.89
CA PRO A 127 18.36 -19.21 7.19
C PRO A 127 17.16 -18.49 6.55
N GLN A 128 16.68 -19.02 5.42
CA GLN A 128 15.44 -18.54 4.82
C GLN A 128 14.28 -18.71 5.82
N PRO A 129 13.34 -17.75 5.87
CA PRO A 129 12.11 -17.94 6.61
C PRO A 129 11.36 -19.17 6.05
N PRO A 130 10.74 -19.99 6.91
CA PRO A 130 9.95 -21.13 6.43
C PRO A 130 8.83 -20.64 5.51
N ARG A 131 8.71 -21.28 4.35
CA ARG A 131 7.63 -20.94 3.41
C ARG A 131 6.28 -21.32 4.01
N LEU A 132 5.29 -20.49 3.76
CA LEU A 132 3.90 -20.78 4.12
C LEU A 132 3.34 -21.90 3.26
N PRO A 133 2.30 -22.61 3.71
CA PRO A 133 1.57 -23.53 2.83
C PRO A 133 1.12 -22.83 1.53
N PRO A 134 1.09 -23.51 0.38
CA PRO A 134 0.90 -22.88 -0.94
C PRO A 134 -0.30 -21.93 -1.05
N ARG A 135 -1.38 -22.18 -0.30
CA ARG A 135 -2.56 -21.30 -0.30
C ARG A 135 -2.32 -19.96 0.40
N PHE A 136 -1.30 -19.87 1.27
CA PHE A 136 -0.95 -18.66 2.03
C PHE A 136 0.31 -18.00 1.50
N ASP A 137 1.09 -18.69 0.64
CA ASP A 137 2.39 -18.22 0.16
C ASP A 137 2.21 -17.22 -0.99
N THR A 138 2.30 -15.93 -0.65
CA THR A 138 2.26 -14.80 -1.59
C THR A 138 3.56 -14.01 -1.64
N GLY A 139 4.52 -14.36 -0.80
CA GLY A 139 5.87 -13.82 -0.73
C GLY A 139 6.16 -12.97 0.50
N PHE A 140 7.37 -13.11 1.02
CA PHE A 140 7.91 -12.22 2.05
C PHE A 140 8.40 -10.94 1.38
N ARG A 141 7.49 -10.00 1.10
CA ARG A 141 7.79 -8.78 0.37
C ARG A 141 7.04 -7.57 0.92
N ALA A 142 7.68 -6.40 0.81
CA ALA A 142 7.07 -5.15 1.22
C ALA A 142 5.90 -4.78 0.29
N HIS A 143 4.88 -4.11 0.84
CA HIS A 143 3.77 -3.52 0.12
C HIS A 143 3.70 -2.01 0.41
N ASN A 144 2.87 -1.52 1.33
CA ASN A 144 2.89 -0.11 1.71
C ASN A 144 4.00 0.18 2.72
N THR A 145 4.60 1.39 2.64
CA THR A 145 5.83 1.77 3.34
C THR A 145 5.69 3.17 3.95
N ASN A 146 4.81 3.30 4.93
CA ASN A 146 4.38 4.59 5.45
C ASN A 146 5.33 5.13 6.53
N VAL A 147 5.69 6.40 6.41
CA VAL A 147 6.48 7.15 7.40
C VAL A 147 5.78 8.47 7.69
N PHE A 148 5.57 8.77 8.96
CA PHE A 148 4.80 9.94 9.39
C PHE A 148 5.67 10.97 10.13
N PRO A 149 5.38 12.27 10.00
CA PRO A 149 6.15 13.34 10.68
C PRO A 149 6.16 13.19 12.21
N GLN A 150 5.15 12.58 12.81
CA GLN A 150 5.09 12.28 14.24
C GLN A 150 6.16 11.28 14.70
N ARG A 151 6.57 10.38 13.80
CA ARG A 151 7.59 9.36 14.04
C ARG A 151 8.45 9.18 12.77
N PRO A 152 9.27 10.20 12.43
CA PRO A 152 10.14 10.13 11.23
C PRO A 152 11.24 9.07 11.36
N ASP A 153 11.44 8.55 12.55
CA ASP A 153 12.34 7.45 12.89
C ASP A 153 11.71 6.05 12.69
N ARG A 154 10.46 5.98 12.23
CA ARG A 154 9.72 4.71 12.07
C ARG A 154 9.11 4.57 10.68
N ALA A 155 9.32 3.40 10.08
CA ALA A 155 8.55 2.99 8.91
C ALA A 155 7.55 1.88 9.30
N PHE A 156 6.29 2.12 8.94
CA PHE A 156 5.19 1.18 9.15
C PHE A 156 4.96 0.44 7.84
N VAL A 157 5.34 -0.83 7.79
CA VAL A 157 5.40 -1.58 6.54
C VAL A 157 4.40 -2.74 6.56
N GLY A 158 3.48 -2.76 5.59
CA GLY A 158 2.76 -3.96 5.24
C GLY A 158 3.73 -4.90 4.52
N TYR A 159 4.04 -6.06 5.10
CA TYR A 159 5.07 -6.95 4.57
C TYR A 159 4.50 -8.30 4.13
N ILE A 160 3.39 -8.27 3.44
CA ILE A 160 2.60 -9.40 2.91
C ILE A 160 2.64 -10.64 3.81
N ASP A 161 3.46 -11.67 3.49
CA ASP A 161 3.59 -12.88 4.30
C ASP A 161 4.36 -12.66 5.61
N GLY A 162 5.09 -11.56 5.73
CA GLY A 162 5.78 -11.13 6.95
C GLY A 162 4.88 -10.43 7.97
N GLY A 163 3.65 -10.05 7.58
CA GLY A 163 2.71 -9.32 8.43
C GLY A 163 2.99 -7.82 8.50
N ALA A 164 2.55 -7.18 9.59
CA ALA A 164 2.88 -5.80 9.91
C ALA A 164 4.29 -5.74 10.50
N VAL A 165 5.18 -4.93 9.91
CA VAL A 165 6.56 -4.76 10.35
C VAL A 165 6.80 -3.29 10.63
N VAL A 166 7.32 -2.97 11.80
CA VAL A 166 7.78 -1.62 12.13
C VAL A 166 9.30 -1.61 12.17
N LEU A 167 9.88 -0.68 11.40
CA LEU A 167 11.32 -0.53 11.27
C LEU A 167 11.78 0.74 11.97
N ASP A 168 12.91 0.67 12.67
CA ASP A 168 13.70 1.84 13.07
C ASP A 168 14.56 2.28 11.89
N ILE A 169 14.31 3.47 11.39
CA ILE A 169 14.97 4.07 10.23
C ILE A 169 15.78 5.31 10.62
N SER A 170 16.03 5.51 11.91
CA SER A 170 16.82 6.65 12.42
C SER A 170 18.23 6.69 11.83
N ASP A 171 18.80 5.52 11.53
CA ASP A 171 20.00 5.37 10.70
C ASP A 171 19.65 4.55 9.44
N PRO A 172 19.54 5.19 8.28
CA PRO A 172 19.26 4.48 7.03
C PRO A 172 20.29 3.42 6.64
N ALA A 173 21.53 3.51 7.16
CA ALA A 173 22.57 2.52 6.92
C ALA A 173 22.46 1.28 7.83
N ASP A 174 21.68 1.36 8.93
CA ASP A 174 21.53 0.27 9.92
C ASP A 174 20.07 0.12 10.37
N ILE A 175 19.19 -0.14 9.43
CA ILE A 175 17.74 -0.30 9.67
C ILE A 175 17.46 -1.54 10.51
N LYS A 176 16.68 -1.39 11.58
CA LYS A 176 16.36 -2.45 12.53
C LYS A 176 14.87 -2.70 12.64
N VAL A 177 14.51 -3.95 12.93
CA VAL A 177 13.12 -4.30 13.25
C VAL A 177 12.82 -3.90 14.69
N VAL A 178 11.80 -3.09 14.88
CA VAL A 178 11.25 -2.73 16.20
C VAL A 178 10.22 -3.75 16.64
N SER A 179 9.28 -4.06 15.75
CA SER A 179 8.24 -5.04 16.04
C SER A 179 7.71 -5.72 14.79
N LYS A 180 7.06 -6.86 15.00
CA LYS A 180 6.32 -7.61 13.98
C LYS A 180 5.03 -8.14 14.58
N TRP A 181 3.98 -8.06 13.81
CA TRP A 181 2.74 -8.77 14.10
C TRP A 181 2.24 -9.46 12.82
N ASN A 182 1.92 -10.75 12.94
CA ASN A 182 1.46 -11.55 11.81
C ASN A 182 0.34 -12.50 12.25
N HIS A 183 -0.71 -12.56 11.46
CA HIS A 183 -1.90 -13.39 11.68
C HIS A 183 -2.01 -14.55 10.66
N SER A 184 -1.07 -14.66 9.74
CA SER A 184 -1.07 -15.70 8.71
C SER A 184 0.01 -16.76 8.99
N PRO A 185 -0.32 -18.06 8.98
CA PRO A 185 -1.64 -18.62 9.13
C PRO A 185 -2.18 -18.47 10.57
N PRO A 186 -3.47 -18.66 10.88
CA PRO A 186 -4.47 -19.39 10.06
C PRO A 186 -5.29 -18.52 9.10
N PHE A 187 -5.22 -17.19 9.22
CA PHE A 187 -5.87 -16.30 8.25
C PHE A 187 -5.09 -16.28 6.93
N ASN A 188 -5.74 -15.87 5.83
CA ASN A 188 -5.09 -15.85 4.52
C ASN A 188 -4.06 -14.73 4.34
N GLY A 189 -3.86 -13.85 5.35
CA GLY A 189 -2.83 -12.83 5.33
C GLY A 189 -2.89 -11.90 4.13
N PHE A 190 -1.74 -11.61 3.55
CA PHE A 190 -1.48 -10.55 2.58
C PHE A 190 -1.59 -9.19 3.25
N THR A 191 -0.79 -8.96 4.27
CA THR A 191 -0.75 -7.68 4.98
C THR A 191 -0.32 -6.57 4.03
N HIS A 192 -1.25 -5.61 3.82
CA HIS A 192 -1.14 -4.55 2.82
C HIS A 192 -0.63 -3.24 3.43
N THR A 193 -1.37 -2.70 4.40
CA THR A 193 -1.12 -1.39 4.99
C THR A 193 -1.06 -1.48 6.51
N VAL A 194 -0.17 -0.69 7.13
CA VAL A 194 -0.12 -0.47 8.58
C VAL A 194 -0.27 1.03 8.81
N LEU A 195 -1.46 1.46 9.27
CA LEU A 195 -1.78 2.86 9.56
C LEU A 195 -1.73 3.11 11.07
N PRO A 196 -0.73 3.85 11.60
CA PRO A 196 -0.69 4.20 13.00
C PRO A 196 -1.68 5.33 13.34
N LEU A 197 -2.38 5.18 14.46
CA LEU A 197 -3.16 6.21 15.12
C LEU A 197 -2.41 6.61 16.40
N PHE A 198 -1.47 7.55 16.26
CA PHE A 198 -0.45 7.83 17.28
C PHE A 198 -1.03 8.23 18.63
N ASP A 199 -2.01 9.14 18.65
CA ASP A 199 -2.61 9.65 19.89
C ASP A 199 -3.43 8.60 20.63
N ARG A 200 -3.78 7.51 19.94
CA ARG A 200 -4.56 6.40 20.48
C ARG A 200 -3.72 5.16 20.82
N GLY A 201 -2.46 5.14 20.39
CA GLY A 201 -1.59 3.97 20.50
C GLY A 201 -2.17 2.73 19.79
N LEU A 202 -2.81 2.94 18.63
CA LEU A 202 -3.40 1.88 17.83
C LEU A 202 -2.75 1.81 16.44
N TRP A 203 -2.78 0.63 15.83
CA TRP A 203 -2.59 0.47 14.40
C TRP A 203 -3.86 -0.09 13.75
N ILE A 204 -4.18 0.43 12.56
CA ILE A 204 -5.16 -0.19 11.67
C ILE A 204 -4.37 -0.93 10.60
N VAL A 205 -4.53 -2.25 10.56
CA VAL A 205 -3.80 -3.11 9.63
C VAL A 205 -4.77 -3.75 8.66
N THR A 206 -4.53 -3.59 7.35
CA THR A 206 -5.39 -4.20 6.33
C THR A 206 -4.73 -5.39 5.67
N ASP A 207 -5.54 -6.38 5.33
CA ASP A 207 -5.22 -7.41 4.35
C ASP A 207 -5.65 -6.95 2.95
N GLU A 208 -5.06 -7.53 1.89
CA GLU A 208 -5.60 -7.39 0.53
C GLU A 208 -6.23 -8.70 0.05
N CYS A 209 -7.44 -8.61 -0.48
CA CYS A 209 -8.04 -9.68 -1.26
C CYS A 209 -7.37 -9.76 -2.64
N VAL A 210 -6.78 -10.92 -2.98
CA VAL A 210 -6.06 -11.13 -4.25
C VAL A 210 -6.67 -12.20 -5.13
N GLN A 211 -7.70 -12.91 -4.64
CA GLN A 211 -8.39 -13.97 -5.37
C GLN A 211 -9.83 -13.55 -5.67
N ASP A 212 -10.32 -13.93 -6.84
CA ASP A 212 -11.71 -13.71 -7.21
C ASP A 212 -12.66 -14.59 -6.40
N ASP A 213 -13.94 -14.21 -6.39
CA ASP A 213 -15.04 -14.95 -5.75
C ASP A 213 -14.82 -15.24 -4.25
N GLY A 214 -13.96 -14.45 -3.61
CA GLY A 214 -13.62 -14.60 -2.19
C GLY A 214 -12.92 -15.92 -1.87
N ALA A 215 -12.12 -16.46 -2.81
CA ALA A 215 -11.42 -17.73 -2.60
C ALA A 215 -10.35 -17.64 -1.49
N ASP A 216 -9.84 -16.45 -1.22
CA ASP A 216 -8.90 -16.16 -0.13
C ASP A 216 -9.56 -15.48 1.09
N TRP A 217 -10.88 -15.61 1.23
CA TRP A 217 -11.61 -15.13 2.40
C TRP A 217 -11.18 -15.83 3.71
N PRO A 218 -11.15 -15.16 4.87
CA PRO A 218 -11.42 -13.73 5.08
C PRO A 218 -10.18 -12.86 4.80
N LYS A 219 -10.44 -11.60 4.38
CA LYS A 219 -9.49 -10.52 4.25
C LYS A 219 -9.99 -9.37 5.09
N LEU A 220 -9.33 -9.11 6.20
CA LEU A 220 -9.84 -8.30 7.30
C LEU A 220 -9.12 -6.95 7.39
N VAL A 221 -9.74 -6.04 8.12
CA VAL A 221 -9.11 -4.85 8.67
C VAL A 221 -9.04 -5.04 10.18
N TRP A 222 -7.84 -4.98 10.72
CA TRP A 222 -7.53 -5.29 12.12
C TRP A 222 -7.32 -4.00 12.90
N VAL A 223 -7.79 -3.97 14.15
CA VAL A 223 -7.40 -2.99 15.14
C VAL A 223 -6.40 -3.64 16.08
N VAL A 224 -5.22 -3.05 16.16
CA VAL A 224 -4.09 -3.57 16.93
C VAL A 224 -3.71 -2.56 18.01
N ASP A 225 -3.71 -2.97 19.28
CA ASP A 225 -3.16 -2.18 20.39
C ASP A 225 -1.63 -2.18 20.28
N ALA A 226 -1.07 -1.01 20.05
CA ALA A 226 0.35 -0.76 19.88
C ALA A 226 0.94 0.18 20.92
N ARG A 227 0.26 0.36 22.06
CA ARG A 227 0.80 1.14 23.19
C ARG A 227 2.14 0.60 23.69
N SER A 228 2.36 -0.69 23.52
CA SER A 228 3.69 -1.32 23.60
C SER A 228 4.17 -1.62 22.18
N GLU A 229 4.95 -0.73 21.59
CA GLU A 229 5.41 -0.88 20.19
C GLU A 229 6.13 -2.22 19.95
N ALA A 230 6.86 -2.72 20.95
CA ALA A 230 7.57 -4.01 20.87
C ALA A 230 6.65 -5.24 20.95
N ASN A 231 5.40 -5.07 21.38
CA ASN A 231 4.45 -6.18 21.57
C ASN A 231 3.03 -5.77 21.15
N PRO A 232 2.77 -5.53 19.85
CA PRO A 232 1.45 -5.16 19.35
C PRO A 232 0.48 -6.35 19.44
N LEU A 233 -0.77 -6.09 19.88
CA LEU A 233 -1.79 -7.10 20.09
C LEU A 233 -3.07 -6.78 19.34
N PRO A 234 -3.66 -7.69 18.56
CA PRO A 234 -4.95 -7.47 17.92
C PRO A 234 -6.04 -7.44 18.99
N ILE A 235 -6.92 -6.45 18.91
CA ILE A 235 -8.02 -6.28 19.90
C ILE A 235 -9.40 -6.42 19.26
N SER A 236 -9.54 -6.12 17.95
CA SER A 236 -10.78 -6.29 17.22
C SER A 236 -10.52 -6.31 15.71
N THR A 237 -11.59 -6.46 14.94
CA THR A 237 -11.61 -6.28 13.48
C THR A 237 -12.78 -5.40 13.09
N PHE A 238 -12.68 -4.77 11.91
CA PHE A 238 -13.80 -4.05 11.33
C PHE A 238 -14.93 -5.01 10.94
N PRO A 239 -16.20 -4.60 11.06
CA PRO A 239 -17.30 -5.36 10.50
C PRO A 239 -17.14 -5.46 8.98
N MET A 240 -17.24 -6.68 8.47
CA MET A 240 -17.08 -6.92 7.03
C MET A 240 -18.43 -6.85 6.33
N PRO A 241 -18.47 -6.36 5.06
CA PRO A 241 -19.70 -6.49 4.26
C PRO A 241 -20.17 -7.94 4.22
N PRO A 242 -21.48 -8.21 4.18
CA PRO A 242 -22.01 -9.57 4.21
C PRO A 242 -21.46 -10.42 3.05
N PRO A 243 -20.66 -11.45 3.32
CA PRO A 243 -19.99 -12.24 2.25
C PRO A 243 -20.95 -12.94 1.32
N GLU A 244 -22.12 -13.34 1.79
CA GLU A 244 -23.19 -13.96 0.99
C GLU A 244 -23.73 -13.03 -0.09
N GLN A 245 -23.63 -11.71 0.09
CA GLN A 245 -24.09 -10.71 -0.88
C GLN A 245 -23.03 -10.35 -1.91
N PHE A 246 -21.74 -10.50 -1.59
CA PHE A 246 -20.65 -9.94 -2.38
C PHE A 246 -19.70 -10.97 -2.99
N LYS A 247 -19.40 -12.08 -2.30
CA LYS A 247 -18.41 -13.08 -2.78
C LYS A 247 -18.64 -13.60 -4.19
N ARG A 248 -19.89 -13.67 -4.64
CA ARG A 248 -20.26 -14.21 -5.96
C ARG A 248 -20.73 -13.16 -6.96
N ARG A 249 -20.45 -11.89 -6.70
CA ARG A 249 -20.80 -10.82 -7.66
C ARG A 249 -19.86 -10.77 -8.86
N GLY A 250 -18.70 -11.39 -8.77
CA GLY A 250 -17.59 -11.35 -9.73
C GLY A 250 -16.42 -10.53 -9.22
N GLY A 251 -15.21 -10.95 -9.58
CA GLY A 251 -13.98 -10.36 -9.15
C GLY A 251 -13.67 -10.51 -7.66
N ARG A 252 -12.86 -9.63 -7.14
CA ARG A 252 -12.38 -9.67 -5.75
C ARG A 252 -13.40 -9.14 -4.76
N PHE A 253 -13.40 -9.72 -3.56
CA PHE A 253 -14.19 -9.27 -2.41
C PHE A 253 -13.41 -9.43 -1.11
N GLY A 254 -13.17 -8.35 -0.41
CA GLY A 254 -12.44 -8.26 0.84
C GLY A 254 -11.76 -6.90 0.99
N ALA A 255 -11.08 -6.66 2.09
CA ALA A 255 -10.35 -5.42 2.33
C ALA A 255 -9.26 -5.17 1.27
N HIS A 256 -8.91 -3.91 1.08
CA HIS A 256 -7.78 -3.46 0.28
C HIS A 256 -7.18 -2.17 0.84
N ASN A 257 -7.28 -1.06 0.10
CA ASN A 257 -6.70 0.22 0.50
C ASN A 257 -7.53 0.93 1.58
N LEU A 258 -6.82 1.62 2.46
CA LEU A 258 -7.37 2.66 3.33
C LEU A 258 -7.00 4.04 2.80
N HIS A 259 -7.78 5.05 3.19
CA HIS A 259 -7.29 6.41 3.22
C HIS A 259 -6.25 6.52 4.36
N GLU A 260 -4.98 6.73 4.01
CA GLU A 260 -3.84 6.50 4.89
C GLU A 260 -3.46 7.72 5.74
N ASN A 261 -4.37 8.69 5.94
CA ASN A 261 -4.08 9.92 6.68
C ASN A 261 -2.79 10.60 6.20
N LEU A 262 -2.61 10.73 4.86
CA LEU A 262 -1.44 11.40 4.30
C LEU A 262 -1.21 12.73 5.03
N PRO A 263 -0.03 13.00 5.59
CA PRO A 263 0.24 14.19 6.41
C PRO A 263 0.41 15.45 5.53
N LEU A 264 -0.58 15.72 4.70
CA LEU A 264 -0.63 16.86 3.78
C LEU A 264 -1.82 17.76 4.12
N PRO A 265 -1.71 19.09 3.96
CA PRO A 265 -2.77 20.04 4.32
C PRO A 265 -4.10 19.80 3.60
N VAL A 266 -4.05 19.20 2.41
CA VAL A 266 -5.22 18.94 1.56
C VAL A 266 -5.83 17.55 1.78
N SER A 267 -5.28 16.76 2.70
CA SER A 267 -5.74 15.42 3.02
C SER A 267 -6.60 15.41 4.28
N PHE A 268 -7.72 14.72 4.25
CA PHE A 268 -8.53 14.47 5.44
C PHE A 268 -7.70 13.72 6.49
N GLN A 269 -7.80 14.15 7.74
CA GLN A 269 -7.12 13.54 8.88
C GLN A 269 -8.16 13.09 9.91
N SER A 270 -8.10 11.87 10.36
CA SER A 270 -8.95 11.37 11.43
C SER A 270 -8.31 10.21 12.18
N ASP A 271 -8.46 10.23 13.51
CA ASP A 271 -8.10 9.11 14.38
C ASP A 271 -9.30 8.19 14.68
N THR A 272 -10.48 8.57 14.23
CA THR A 272 -11.72 7.84 14.55
C THR A 272 -12.52 7.42 13.32
N LEU A 273 -12.45 8.15 12.20
CA LEU A 273 -13.12 7.76 10.97
C LEU A 273 -12.11 7.14 10.01
N MET A 274 -12.31 5.86 9.68
CA MET A 274 -11.48 5.11 8.74
C MET A 274 -12.27 4.86 7.46
N ILE A 275 -11.65 5.16 6.33
CA ILE A 275 -12.25 4.98 5.00
C ILE A 275 -11.46 3.93 4.25
N GLY A 276 -12.13 2.91 3.68
CA GLY A 276 -11.45 1.83 2.96
C GLY A 276 -12.25 1.28 1.79
N THR A 277 -11.53 0.65 0.86
CA THR A 277 -12.09 -0.04 -0.30
C THR A 277 -12.16 -1.54 -0.08
N PHE A 278 -13.19 -2.17 -0.65
CA PHE A 278 -13.49 -3.59 -0.53
C PHE A 278 -13.79 -4.21 -1.90
N PHE A 279 -13.15 -3.75 -2.96
CA PHE A 279 -13.37 -4.16 -4.35
C PHE A 279 -14.85 -4.11 -4.73
N ASN A 280 -15.50 -5.28 -4.99
CA ASN A 280 -16.93 -5.31 -5.32
C ASN A 280 -17.84 -5.00 -4.11
N GLY A 281 -17.30 -4.95 -2.89
CA GLY A 281 -17.95 -4.46 -1.68
C GLY A 281 -18.04 -2.94 -1.57
N GLY A 282 -17.40 -2.20 -2.49
CA GLY A 282 -17.47 -0.75 -2.57
C GLY A 282 -16.46 -0.02 -1.68
N VAL A 283 -16.70 1.27 -1.43
CA VAL A 283 -15.99 2.08 -0.43
C VAL A 283 -16.85 2.22 0.81
N ARG A 284 -16.21 2.21 1.99
CA ARG A 284 -16.89 2.18 3.29
C ARG A 284 -16.22 3.10 4.28
N VAL A 285 -17.01 3.65 5.20
CA VAL A 285 -16.57 4.50 6.30
C VAL A 285 -16.91 3.81 7.61
N TYR A 286 -15.94 3.79 8.51
CA TYR A 286 -16.07 3.15 9.82
C TYR A 286 -15.74 4.13 10.93
N ASP A 287 -16.55 4.10 11.99
CA ASP A 287 -16.25 4.76 13.25
C ASP A 287 -15.50 3.79 14.16
N THR A 288 -14.29 4.18 14.55
CA THR A 288 -13.41 3.44 15.45
C THR A 288 -13.29 4.11 16.83
N THR A 289 -14.20 5.03 17.19
CA THR A 289 -14.18 5.73 18.49
C THR A 289 -14.08 4.72 19.64
N ASP A 290 -14.87 3.65 19.60
CA ASP A 290 -14.64 2.46 20.43
C ASP A 290 -13.83 1.42 19.62
N PRO A 291 -12.52 1.25 19.88
CA PRO A 291 -11.68 0.33 19.13
C PRO A 291 -12.01 -1.14 19.34
N TYR A 292 -12.82 -1.47 20.35
CA TYR A 292 -13.32 -2.83 20.62
C TYR A 292 -14.62 -3.12 19.89
N ARG A 293 -15.30 -2.05 19.41
CA ARG A 293 -16.60 -2.12 18.74
C ARG A 293 -16.66 -1.13 17.57
N VAL A 294 -15.94 -1.45 16.51
CA VAL A 294 -15.95 -0.65 15.28
C VAL A 294 -17.32 -0.73 14.61
N GLU A 295 -17.85 0.39 14.15
CA GLU A 295 -19.16 0.48 13.49
C GLU A 295 -19.01 0.98 12.04
N GLU A 296 -19.68 0.34 11.07
CA GLU A 296 -19.81 0.88 9.72
C GLU A 296 -20.87 2.00 9.74
N VAL A 297 -20.47 3.21 9.38
CA VAL A 297 -21.33 4.40 9.44
C VAL A 297 -21.79 4.90 8.07
N ALA A 298 -21.06 4.56 7.00
CA ALA A 298 -21.46 4.85 5.63
C ALA A 298 -20.82 3.91 4.63
N TYR A 299 -21.46 3.77 3.46
CA TYR A 299 -20.86 3.03 2.34
C TYR A 299 -21.45 3.49 1.00
N TYR A 300 -20.71 3.23 -0.07
CA TYR A 300 -21.19 3.36 -1.44
C TYR A 300 -20.68 2.21 -2.31
N VAL A 301 -21.59 1.54 -3.00
CA VAL A 301 -21.29 0.42 -3.92
C VAL A 301 -21.82 0.77 -5.29
N PRO A 302 -20.97 1.21 -6.24
CA PRO A 302 -21.40 1.50 -7.60
C PRO A 302 -21.98 0.29 -8.32
N GLY A 303 -22.83 0.55 -9.32
CA GLY A 303 -23.25 -0.50 -10.27
C GLY A 303 -22.06 -1.05 -11.06
N ALA A 304 -22.21 -2.26 -11.61
CA ALA A 304 -21.19 -2.87 -12.45
C ALA A 304 -20.94 -2.03 -13.72
N PRO A 305 -19.68 -1.62 -14.01
CA PRO A 305 -19.36 -0.95 -15.26
C PRO A 305 -19.62 -1.88 -16.46
N LYS A 306 -20.15 -1.33 -17.55
CA LYS A 306 -20.54 -2.11 -18.75
C LYS A 306 -19.38 -2.93 -19.35
N LEU A 307 -18.16 -2.44 -19.24
CA LEU A 307 -16.96 -3.07 -19.80
C LEU A 307 -16.10 -3.75 -18.72
N SER A 308 -16.63 -3.94 -17.51
CA SER A 308 -15.89 -4.63 -16.45
C SER A 308 -15.68 -6.11 -16.80
N PRO A 309 -14.43 -6.59 -16.89
CA PRO A 309 -14.16 -8.00 -17.11
C PRO A 309 -14.62 -8.89 -15.93
N ALA A 310 -14.74 -8.29 -14.76
CA ALA A 310 -15.20 -8.98 -13.54
C ALA A 310 -16.74 -9.08 -13.46
N GLY A 311 -17.49 -8.35 -14.31
CA GLY A 311 -18.95 -8.27 -14.21
C GLY A 311 -19.46 -7.50 -12.99
N ALA A 312 -18.58 -6.90 -12.21
CA ALA A 312 -18.87 -6.12 -11.01
C ALA A 312 -17.92 -4.93 -10.91
N ILE A 313 -18.27 -3.96 -10.06
CA ILE A 313 -17.35 -2.90 -9.66
C ILE A 313 -16.13 -3.51 -8.92
N GLN A 314 -14.97 -2.88 -9.05
CA GLN A 314 -13.75 -3.28 -8.34
C GLN A 314 -13.06 -2.03 -7.82
N LEU A 315 -13.64 -1.37 -6.78
CA LEU A 315 -13.03 -0.17 -6.19
C LEU A 315 -11.68 -0.55 -5.57
N ASN A 316 -10.65 0.07 -6.11
CA ASN A 316 -9.26 -0.33 -5.84
C ASN A 316 -8.60 0.58 -4.81
N ASP A 317 -8.77 1.88 -4.95
CA ASP A 317 -8.08 2.86 -4.12
C ASP A 317 -9.01 3.97 -3.64
N VAL A 318 -8.61 4.68 -2.58
CA VAL A 318 -9.37 5.77 -1.98
C VAL A 318 -8.47 6.87 -1.45
N TYR A 319 -8.81 8.11 -1.78
CA TYR A 319 -8.27 9.32 -1.19
C TYR A 319 -9.43 10.20 -0.72
N VAL A 320 -9.26 10.88 0.41
CA VAL A 320 -10.25 11.83 0.93
C VAL A 320 -9.57 13.18 1.14
N ASP A 321 -10.13 14.24 0.59
CA ASP A 321 -9.59 15.58 0.77
C ASP A 321 -10.10 16.26 2.07
N ASP A 322 -9.51 17.40 2.41
CA ASP A 322 -9.84 18.18 3.62
C ASP A 322 -11.30 18.70 3.64
N ARG A 323 -11.99 18.68 2.48
CA ARG A 323 -13.41 19.01 2.33
C ARG A 323 -14.32 17.80 2.51
N ARG A 324 -13.77 16.63 2.83
CA ARG A 324 -14.46 15.34 2.92
C ARG A 324 -15.00 14.83 1.58
N ILE A 325 -14.36 15.21 0.47
CA ILE A 325 -14.65 14.64 -0.83
C ILE A 325 -13.82 13.36 -0.98
N VAL A 326 -14.50 12.26 -1.24
CA VAL A 326 -13.91 10.93 -1.42
C VAL A 326 -13.68 10.70 -2.91
N TYR A 327 -12.42 10.42 -3.26
CA TYR A 327 -12.02 10.01 -4.60
C TYR A 327 -11.69 8.54 -4.56
N THR A 328 -12.40 7.72 -5.33
CA THR A 328 -12.15 6.28 -5.42
C THR A 328 -12.20 5.81 -6.86
N VAL A 329 -11.33 4.87 -7.20
CA VAL A 329 -11.16 4.42 -8.59
C VAL A 329 -11.53 2.96 -8.75
N ASP A 330 -12.18 2.64 -9.86
CA ASP A 330 -12.37 1.27 -10.30
C ASP A 330 -11.09 0.72 -10.95
N ARG A 331 -10.75 -0.51 -10.63
CA ARG A 331 -9.56 -1.19 -11.11
C ARG A 331 -9.51 -1.38 -12.63
N PHE A 332 -10.67 -1.40 -13.29
CA PHE A 332 -10.79 -1.74 -14.70
C PHE A 332 -11.41 -0.62 -15.55
N ALA A 333 -12.71 -0.60 -15.67
CA ALA A 333 -13.42 0.20 -16.67
C ALA A 333 -14.40 1.22 -16.09
N GLY A 334 -14.55 1.29 -14.75
CA GLY A 334 -15.49 2.18 -14.07
C GLY A 334 -14.99 3.61 -13.91
N GLY A 335 -13.66 3.82 -14.00
CA GLY A 335 -13.04 5.15 -13.85
C GLY A 335 -13.03 5.66 -12.42
N LEU A 336 -13.09 6.99 -12.28
CA LEU A 336 -13.07 7.73 -11.01
C LEU A 336 -14.48 8.04 -10.53
N TYR A 337 -14.74 7.75 -9.26
CA TYR A 337 -15.94 8.18 -8.53
C TYR A 337 -15.55 9.29 -7.56
N ILE A 338 -16.35 10.36 -7.54
CA ILE A 338 -16.20 11.50 -6.64
C ILE A 338 -17.45 11.56 -5.79
N LEU A 339 -17.31 11.40 -4.48
CA LEU A 339 -18.41 11.26 -3.53
C LEU A 339 -18.23 12.29 -2.40
N GLU A 340 -19.31 12.71 -1.78
CA GLU A 340 -19.28 13.53 -0.57
C GLU A 340 -19.53 12.63 0.65
N MET A 341 -18.63 12.69 1.64
CA MET A 341 -18.79 12.00 2.92
C MET A 341 -19.64 12.86 3.85
N THR A 342 -20.81 12.34 4.25
CA THR A 342 -21.82 13.10 5.02
C THR A 342 -21.91 12.68 6.49
N VAL A 343 -20.96 11.87 6.99
CA VAL A 343 -20.85 11.38 8.38
C VAL A 343 -19.70 12.01 9.11
#